data_2799087b53f78c307d96216c0b5f879a
#
_entry.id   2799087b53f78c307d96216c0b5f879a
#
_cell.length_a   1.000
_cell.length_b   1.000
_cell.length_c   1.000
_cell.angle_alpha   90.00
_cell.angle_beta   90.00
_cell.angle_gamma   90.00
#
_symmetry.space_group_name_H-M   'P 1'
#
loop_
_entity.id
_entity.type
_entity.pdbx_description
1 polymer ?
#
loop_
_entity_poly.entity_id
_entity_poly.type
_entity_poly.pdbx_seq_one_letter_code
_entity_poly.pdbx_strand_id
1 'polypeptide(L)'
;MATISFSERDLMRGKNVTPAWYRVKIETVGEAPAKASEKGPSTNYPVEGTILFNGDTGDTAFKGVPLDWNFNSKAIGFAVGFLAAFGVEVKAGTRFDLKSAEGREIDIFVENDTWQGRLVNRVNHKYRAVRPEVTAVAAA
;
A
#
# COMPACT_ATOMS: atom_id res chain seq x y z
N MET A 1 17.63 3.65 32.93
CA MET A 1 17.19 2.44 32.25
C MET A 1 16.46 2.84 30.96
N ALA A 2 16.90 2.32 29.83
CA ALA A 2 16.25 2.58 28.57
C ALA A 2 15.12 1.56 28.38
N THR A 3 13.89 2.05 28.23
CA THR A 3 12.71 1.19 28.05
C THR A 3 12.26 1.29 26.62
N ILE A 4 12.03 0.14 25.98
CA ILE A 4 11.49 0.05 24.62
C ILE A 4 10.11 -0.57 24.72
N SER A 5 9.13 0.03 24.04
CA SER A 5 7.80 -0.54 23.93
C SER A 5 7.44 -0.77 22.47
N PHE A 6 6.65 -1.80 22.22
CA PHE A 6 6.23 -2.21 20.86
C PHE A 6 4.73 -2.19 20.76
N SER A 7 4.21 -1.61 19.66
CA SER A 7 2.79 -1.73 19.29
C SER A 7 2.56 -3.03 18.53
N GLU A 8 1.29 -3.44 18.39
CA GLU A 8 0.95 -4.58 17.52
C GLU A 8 1.42 -4.35 16.09
N ARG A 9 1.31 -3.12 15.59
CA ARG A 9 1.77 -2.76 14.25
C ARG A 9 3.28 -2.96 14.11
N ASP A 10 4.06 -2.61 15.14
CA ASP A 10 5.51 -2.83 15.11
C ASP A 10 5.86 -4.32 15.01
N LEU A 11 5.14 -5.16 15.75
CA LEU A 11 5.35 -6.60 15.72
C LEU A 11 4.98 -7.23 14.39
N MET A 12 3.97 -6.69 13.71
CA MET A 12 3.52 -7.18 12.40
C MET A 12 4.39 -6.71 11.25
N ARG A 13 5.15 -5.62 11.44
CA ARG A 13 5.91 -4.97 10.36
C ARG A 13 6.97 -5.88 9.72
N GLY A 14 7.53 -6.80 10.45
CA GLY A 14 8.53 -7.74 9.95
C GLY A 14 7.95 -9.02 9.35
N LYS A 15 6.62 -9.19 9.35
CA LYS A 15 5.99 -10.41 8.89
C LYS A 15 5.88 -10.43 7.37
N ASN A 16 6.48 -11.43 6.72
CA ASN A 16 6.41 -11.60 5.27
C ASN A 16 5.14 -12.34 4.89
N VAL A 17 4.44 -11.81 3.88
CA VAL A 17 3.22 -12.43 3.36
C VAL A 17 3.56 -13.32 2.17
N THR A 18 2.70 -14.31 1.90
CA THR A 18 2.75 -15.05 0.65
C THR A 18 2.31 -14.14 -0.49
N PRO A 19 3.04 -14.09 -1.62
CA PRO A 19 2.62 -13.26 -2.76
C PRO A 19 1.20 -13.56 -3.20
N ALA A 20 0.35 -12.53 -3.22
CA ALA A 20 -1.06 -12.66 -3.59
C ALA A 20 -1.71 -11.28 -3.68
N TRP A 21 -2.97 -11.25 -4.11
CA TRP A 21 -3.82 -10.08 -4.00
C TRP A 21 -4.37 -9.98 -2.57
N TYR A 22 -4.20 -8.80 -1.96
CA TYR A 22 -4.71 -8.55 -0.61
C TYR A 22 -5.63 -7.33 -0.61
N ARG A 23 -6.72 -7.43 0.15
CA ARG A 23 -7.54 -6.28 0.48
C ARG A 23 -6.78 -5.45 1.50
N VAL A 24 -6.56 -4.20 1.15
CA VAL A 24 -5.75 -3.27 1.95
C VAL A 24 -6.59 -2.04 2.27
N LYS A 25 -6.58 -1.63 3.51
CA LYS A 25 -7.13 -0.34 3.92
C LYS A 25 -6.01 0.71 3.86
N ILE A 26 -6.25 1.80 3.16
CA ILE A 26 -5.32 2.92 3.12
C ILE A 26 -5.44 3.67 4.44
N GLU A 27 -4.36 3.70 5.21
CA GLU A 27 -4.35 4.34 6.53
C GLU A 27 -3.96 5.81 6.41
N THR A 28 -2.83 6.10 5.78
CA THR A 28 -2.32 7.47 5.65
C THR A 28 -1.72 7.70 4.28
N VAL A 29 -1.85 8.92 3.79
CA VAL A 29 -1.14 9.42 2.61
C VAL A 29 -0.44 10.70 3.00
N GLY A 30 0.88 10.71 2.89
CA GLY A 30 1.69 11.88 3.19
C GLY A 30 2.06 12.66 1.94
N GLU A 31 2.70 13.80 2.17
CA GLU A 31 3.27 14.64 1.13
C GLU A 31 4.55 15.25 1.69
N ALA A 32 5.67 15.02 1.04
CA ALA A 32 6.96 15.51 1.49
C ALA A 32 7.88 15.81 0.31
N PRO A 33 8.76 16.83 0.43
CA PRO A 33 9.77 17.06 -0.59
C PRO A 33 10.66 15.82 -0.72
N ALA A 34 10.90 15.40 -1.96
CA ALA A 34 11.86 14.34 -2.24
C ALA A 34 13.27 14.93 -2.27
N LYS A 35 14.25 14.06 -2.03
CA LYS A 35 15.65 14.45 -2.15
C LYS A 35 15.92 14.96 -3.57
N ALA A 36 16.56 16.11 -3.70
CA ALA A 36 16.89 16.69 -4.99
C ALA A 36 17.73 15.72 -5.83
N SER A 37 17.34 15.56 -7.09
CA SER A 37 18.03 14.74 -8.07
C SER A 37 18.42 15.60 -9.28
N GLU A 38 19.16 15.03 -10.22
CA GLU A 38 19.50 15.71 -11.48
C GLU A 38 18.28 16.18 -12.28
N LYS A 39 17.13 15.54 -12.05
CA LYS A 39 15.87 15.90 -12.70
C LYS A 39 15.14 17.05 -12.01
N GLY A 40 15.75 17.65 -10.98
CA GLY A 40 15.18 18.75 -10.22
C GLY A 40 14.31 18.31 -9.04
N PRO A 41 13.63 19.26 -8.40
CA PRO A 41 12.81 18.97 -7.22
C PRO A 41 11.59 18.11 -7.57
N SER A 42 11.20 17.25 -6.64
CA SER A 42 10.00 16.44 -6.77
C SER A 42 9.33 16.30 -5.41
N THR A 43 8.12 15.75 -5.41
CA THR A 43 7.34 15.51 -4.19
C THR A 43 7.10 14.00 -4.07
N ASN A 44 7.33 13.47 -2.88
CA ASN A 44 6.95 12.10 -2.52
C ASN A 44 5.59 12.10 -1.84
N TYR A 45 4.80 11.09 -2.16
CA TYR A 45 3.53 10.81 -1.51
C TYR A 45 3.62 9.42 -0.88
N PRO A 46 4.19 9.32 0.34
CA PRO A 46 4.26 8.02 1.02
C PRO A 46 2.88 7.56 1.44
N VAL A 47 2.59 6.29 1.19
CA VAL A 47 1.32 5.67 1.52
C VAL A 47 1.56 4.54 2.51
N GLU A 48 0.75 4.50 3.55
CA GLU A 48 0.72 3.40 4.50
C GLU A 48 -0.64 2.72 4.42
N GLY A 49 -0.62 1.40 4.35
CA GLY A 49 -1.83 0.59 4.36
C GLY A 49 -1.72 -0.58 5.30
N THR A 50 -2.84 -1.25 5.55
CA THR A 50 -2.91 -2.43 6.41
C THR A 50 -3.67 -3.52 5.70
N ILE A 51 -3.11 -4.73 5.65
CA ILE A 51 -3.77 -5.89 5.07
C ILE A 51 -4.97 -6.26 5.94
N LEU A 52 -6.12 -6.45 5.31
CA LEU A 52 -7.34 -6.92 5.94
C LEU A 52 -7.54 -8.43 5.75
N PHE A 53 -7.41 -8.88 4.52
CA PHE A 53 -7.55 -10.31 4.15
C PHE A 53 -7.06 -10.52 2.72
N ASN A 54 -6.95 -11.80 2.32
CA ASN A 54 -6.65 -12.16 0.93
C ASN A 54 -7.81 -11.74 0.03
N GLY A 55 -7.52 -10.93 -1.00
CA GLY A 55 -8.54 -10.35 -1.88
C GLY A 55 -9.26 -11.34 -2.80
N ASP A 56 -8.75 -12.57 -2.91
CA ASP A 56 -9.38 -13.64 -3.70
C ASP A 56 -10.17 -14.60 -2.82
N THR A 57 -9.70 -14.91 -1.62
CA THR A 57 -10.25 -15.98 -0.76
C THR A 57 -10.90 -15.47 0.52
N GLY A 58 -10.56 -14.25 0.95
CA GLY A 58 -11.00 -13.74 2.26
C GLY A 58 -10.19 -14.25 3.45
N ASP A 59 -9.14 -15.05 3.22
CA ASP A 59 -8.30 -15.60 4.28
C ASP A 59 -7.65 -14.47 5.09
N THR A 60 -7.69 -14.59 6.41
CA THR A 60 -7.22 -13.55 7.34
C THR A 60 -5.84 -13.85 7.96
N ALA A 61 -5.10 -14.80 7.43
CA ALA A 61 -3.81 -15.21 7.99
C ALA A 61 -2.82 -14.04 8.15
N PHE A 62 -2.87 -13.05 7.25
CA PHE A 62 -1.95 -11.91 7.27
C PHE A 62 -2.65 -10.60 7.66
N LYS A 63 -3.81 -10.68 8.29
CA LYS A 63 -4.52 -9.50 8.79
C LYS A 63 -3.62 -8.68 9.73
N GLY A 64 -3.57 -7.38 9.50
CA GLY A 64 -2.81 -6.46 10.34
C GLY A 64 -1.38 -6.19 9.83
N VAL A 65 -0.90 -6.91 8.82
CA VAL A 65 0.43 -6.66 8.27
C VAL A 65 0.45 -5.29 7.59
N PRO A 66 1.35 -4.38 8.00
CA PRO A 66 1.45 -3.06 7.39
C PRO A 66 2.19 -3.12 6.06
N LEU A 67 1.78 -2.26 5.14
CA LEU A 67 2.43 -2.06 3.85
C LEU A 67 2.77 -0.58 3.70
N ASP A 68 3.94 -0.32 3.14
CA ASP A 68 4.41 1.04 2.86
C ASP A 68 4.85 1.12 1.41
N TRP A 69 4.41 2.15 0.70
CA TRP A 69 4.89 2.42 -0.66
C TRP A 69 4.82 3.92 -0.93
N ASN A 70 5.30 4.33 -2.10
CA ASN A 70 5.45 5.75 -2.39
C ASN A 70 5.08 6.06 -3.84
N PHE A 71 4.44 7.21 -4.07
CA PHE A 71 4.32 7.81 -5.38
C PHE A 71 5.22 9.05 -5.43
N ASN A 72 5.91 9.24 -6.54
CA ASN A 72 6.75 10.42 -6.74
C ASN A 72 6.21 11.24 -7.91
N SER A 73 6.19 12.56 -7.78
CA SER A 73 5.63 13.46 -8.79
C SER A 73 6.33 13.36 -10.16
N LYS A 74 7.58 12.92 -10.20
CA LYS A 74 8.33 12.72 -11.46
C LYS A 74 8.00 11.36 -12.12
N ALA A 75 7.38 10.45 -11.39
CA ALA A 75 6.98 9.13 -11.87
C ALA A 75 5.51 8.87 -11.53
N ILE A 76 4.67 9.90 -11.66
CA ILE A 76 3.27 9.85 -11.22
C ILE A 76 2.42 8.87 -12.05
N GLY A 77 2.92 8.43 -13.20
CA GLY A 77 2.25 7.41 -14.00
C GLY A 77 1.93 6.12 -13.25
N PHE A 78 2.71 5.79 -12.22
CA PHE A 78 2.42 4.63 -11.36
C PHE A 78 1.12 4.80 -10.56
N ALA A 79 0.62 6.02 -10.40
CA ALA A 79 -0.64 6.26 -9.70
C ALA A 79 -1.87 6.00 -10.57
N VAL A 80 -1.72 5.86 -11.89
CA VAL A 80 -2.86 5.65 -12.81
C VAL A 80 -3.65 4.40 -12.42
N GLY A 81 -2.98 3.28 -12.20
CA GLY A 81 -3.63 2.03 -11.79
C GLY A 81 -4.26 2.13 -10.40
N PHE A 82 -3.63 2.86 -9.49
CA PHE A 82 -4.17 3.13 -8.16
C PHE A 82 -5.50 3.89 -8.24
N LEU A 83 -5.53 4.97 -9.03
CA LEU A 83 -6.73 5.77 -9.21
C LEU A 83 -7.83 5.00 -9.97
N ALA A 84 -7.45 4.23 -11.00
CA ALA A 84 -8.39 3.40 -11.74
C ALA A 84 -9.09 2.38 -10.83
N ALA A 85 -8.38 1.83 -9.85
CA ALA A 85 -8.95 0.90 -8.89
C ALA A 85 -10.03 1.55 -8.01
N PHE A 86 -9.97 2.87 -7.82
CA PHE A 86 -11.02 3.63 -7.14
C PHE A 86 -12.09 4.18 -8.10
N GLY A 87 -12.05 3.79 -9.37
CA GLY A 87 -13.03 4.25 -10.36
C GLY A 87 -12.72 5.61 -10.98
N VAL A 88 -11.51 6.12 -10.80
CA VAL A 88 -11.10 7.41 -11.37
C VAL A 88 -10.43 7.18 -12.70
N GLU A 89 -11.02 7.72 -13.79
CA GLU A 89 -10.41 7.74 -15.10
C GLU A 89 -9.39 8.86 -15.18
N VAL A 90 -8.13 8.51 -15.43
CA VAL A 90 -7.04 9.49 -15.53
C VAL A 90 -6.80 9.88 -16.98
N LYS A 91 -6.86 11.18 -17.24
CA LYS A 91 -6.56 11.79 -18.55
C LYS A 91 -5.83 13.10 -18.32
N ALA A 92 -5.30 13.69 -19.39
CA ALA A 92 -4.60 14.97 -19.30
C ALA A 92 -5.45 16.01 -18.54
N GLY A 93 -4.87 16.65 -17.54
CA GLY A 93 -5.54 17.65 -16.71
C GLY A 93 -6.30 17.08 -15.51
N THR A 94 -6.39 15.76 -15.37
CA THR A 94 -7.00 15.14 -14.18
C THR A 94 -6.26 15.57 -12.91
N ARG A 95 -7.02 16.00 -11.91
CA ARG A 95 -6.51 16.31 -10.58
C ARG A 95 -7.15 15.37 -9.57
N PHE A 96 -6.36 14.82 -8.68
CA PHE A 96 -6.84 13.93 -7.64
C PHE A 96 -6.04 14.20 -6.36
N ASP A 97 -6.74 14.43 -5.27
CA ASP A 97 -6.11 14.54 -3.96
C ASP A 97 -5.88 13.15 -3.41
N LEU A 98 -4.63 12.68 -3.43
CA LEU A 98 -4.27 11.35 -2.93
C LEU A 98 -4.69 11.14 -1.47
N LYS A 99 -4.71 12.20 -0.68
CA LYS A 99 -5.14 12.12 0.72
C LYS A 99 -6.60 11.69 0.87
N SER A 100 -7.43 11.91 -0.15
CA SER A 100 -8.82 11.45 -0.15
C SER A 100 -8.95 9.92 -0.19
N ALA A 101 -7.87 9.21 -0.48
CA ALA A 101 -7.85 7.75 -0.43
C ALA A 101 -7.78 7.20 1.00
N GLU A 102 -7.42 8.02 1.99
CA GLU A 102 -7.35 7.58 3.39
C GLU A 102 -8.70 7.02 3.85
N GLY A 103 -8.65 5.86 4.50
CA GLY A 103 -9.84 5.14 4.96
C GLY A 103 -10.51 4.26 3.91
N ARG A 104 -10.10 4.36 2.64
CA ARG A 104 -10.67 3.55 1.56
C ARG A 104 -9.93 2.22 1.44
N GLU A 105 -10.57 1.25 0.80
CA GLU A 105 -10.02 -0.08 0.57
C GLU A 105 -9.74 -0.30 -0.91
N ILE A 106 -8.69 -1.06 -1.17
CA ILE A 106 -8.24 -1.41 -2.52
C ILE A 106 -7.61 -2.80 -2.48
N ASP A 107 -7.65 -3.53 -3.59
CA ASP A 107 -6.88 -4.76 -3.72
C ASP A 107 -5.51 -4.44 -4.31
N ILE A 108 -4.47 -4.93 -3.67
CA ILE A 108 -3.07 -4.72 -4.06
C ILE A 108 -2.39 -6.08 -4.18
N PHE A 109 -1.65 -6.29 -5.27
CA PHE A 109 -0.79 -7.47 -5.37
C PHE A 109 0.50 -7.21 -4.62
N VAL A 110 0.77 -8.02 -3.59
CA VAL A 110 1.97 -7.91 -2.76
C VAL A 110 2.93 -9.01 -3.16
N GLU A 111 4.16 -8.63 -3.42
CA GLU A 111 5.26 -9.52 -3.77
C GLU A 111 6.28 -9.54 -2.63
N ASN A 112 7.21 -10.48 -2.69
CA ASN A 112 8.38 -10.48 -1.83
C ASN A 112 9.59 -10.04 -2.63
N ASP A 113 10.47 -9.28 -1.98
CA ASP A 113 11.73 -8.85 -2.56
C ASP A 113 12.80 -8.87 -1.47
N THR A 114 14.06 -8.82 -1.85
CA THR A 114 15.17 -8.77 -0.93
C THR A 114 15.75 -7.37 -0.88
N TRP A 115 15.86 -6.83 0.32
CA TRP A 115 16.45 -5.52 0.55
C TRP A 115 17.45 -5.63 1.70
N GLN A 116 18.70 -5.27 1.43
CA GLN A 116 19.80 -5.39 2.40
C GLN A 116 19.87 -6.79 3.05
N GLY A 117 19.73 -7.85 2.23
CA GLY A 117 19.80 -9.22 2.69
C GLY A 117 18.56 -9.73 3.44
N ARG A 118 17.51 -8.93 3.56
CA ARG A 118 16.26 -9.29 4.25
C ARG A 118 15.11 -9.38 3.28
N LEU A 119 14.24 -10.37 3.48
CA LEU A 119 13.01 -10.49 2.71
C LEU A 119 12.01 -9.43 3.18
N VAL A 120 11.44 -8.68 2.24
CA VAL A 120 10.47 -7.62 2.52
C VAL A 120 9.23 -7.80 1.65
N ASN A 121 8.10 -7.31 2.14
CA ASN A 121 6.87 -7.21 1.36
C ASN A 121 6.98 -6.02 0.42
N ARG A 122 6.67 -6.23 -0.85
CA ARG A 122 6.78 -5.18 -1.86
C ARG A 122 5.47 -4.94 -2.56
N VAL A 123 5.05 -3.68 -2.57
CA VAL A 123 3.96 -3.19 -3.41
C VAL A 123 4.58 -2.68 -4.70
N ASN A 124 4.30 -3.37 -5.80
CA ASN A 124 4.90 -3.06 -7.10
C ASN A 124 3.88 -2.45 -8.06
N HIS A 125 3.03 -1.55 -7.53
CA HIS A 125 2.04 -0.76 -8.27
C HIS A 125 1.06 -1.61 -9.10
N LYS A 126 0.70 -2.78 -8.60
CA LYS A 126 -0.38 -3.61 -9.16
C LYS A 126 -1.60 -3.46 -8.29
N TYR A 127 -2.63 -2.83 -8.82
CA TYR A 127 -3.85 -2.48 -8.10
C TYR A 127 -5.07 -2.97 -8.88
N ARG A 128 -6.14 -3.27 -8.18
CA ARG A 128 -7.44 -3.56 -8.78
C ARG A 128 -8.56 -3.08 -7.88
N ALA A 129 -9.75 -2.86 -8.45
CA ALA A 129 -10.92 -2.53 -7.67
C ALA A 129 -11.27 -3.66 -6.69
N VAL A 130 -11.80 -3.30 -5.53
CA VAL A 130 -12.26 -4.29 -4.55
C VAL A 130 -13.34 -5.17 -5.18
N ARG A 131 -13.33 -6.44 -4.78
CA ARG A 131 -14.37 -7.41 -5.14
C ARG A 131 -15.31 -7.53 -3.95
N PRO A 132 -16.53 -6.92 -4.03
CA PRO A 132 -17.43 -6.89 -2.87
C PRO A 132 -17.91 -8.27 -2.43
N GLU A 133 -17.90 -9.26 -3.32
CA GLU A 133 -18.26 -10.65 -3.02
C GLU A 133 -17.24 -11.36 -2.12
N VAL A 134 -16.00 -10.85 -2.06
CA VAL A 134 -14.98 -11.42 -1.16
C VAL A 134 -15.01 -10.68 0.16
N THR A 135 -15.24 -11.43 1.24
CA THR A 135 -15.27 -10.91 2.59
C THR A 135 -14.33 -11.72 3.48
N ALA A 136 -13.97 -11.16 4.62
CA ALA A 136 -13.09 -11.85 5.56
C ALA A 136 -13.72 -13.17 6.01
N VAL A 137 -12.93 -14.25 5.93
CA VAL A 137 -13.32 -15.56 6.41
C VAL A 137 -12.67 -15.75 7.77
N ALA A 138 -13.49 -16.05 8.79
CA ALA A 138 -12.97 -16.31 10.12
C ALA A 138 -12.00 -17.49 10.07
N ALA A 139 -10.83 -17.32 10.68
CA ALA A 139 -9.87 -18.42 10.81
C ALA A 139 -10.51 -19.54 11.63
N ALA A 140 -10.54 -20.72 11.07
CA ALA A 140 -11.06 -21.91 11.76
C ALA A 140 -10.11 -22.33 12.88
#